data_9003ae477971d14144b5cdc9d1032903
#
_entry.id   9003ae477971d14144b5cdc9d1032903
#
_cell.length_a   1.000
_cell.length_b   1.000
_cell.length_c   1.000
_cell.angle_alpha   90.00
_cell.angle_beta   90.00
_cell.angle_gamma   90.00
#
_symmetry.space_group_name_H-M   'P 1'
#
loop_
_entity.id
_entity.type
_entity.pdbx_description
1 polymer ?
#
loop_
_entity_poly.entity_id
_entity_poly.type
_entity_poly.pdbx_seq_one_letter_code
_entity_poly.pdbx_strand_id
1 'polypeptide(L)'
;GSPNAGNHFDETVPSLVASGIAPEVARLVARAEVRPVFTAHPTEASRRAILDKLATVSQLLVQRSEQRRTPADQRRIDRRIEEIIDAICQTDELRHTRPEPMDEARSILYYIGLTVREAIPDLFDEMQATLAAIGQSIPEHRVPIRFGSWVGGDRDGNPNVLPTTTDEV
;
A
#
# COMPACT_ATOMS: atom_id res chain seq x y z
N GLY A 1 1.35 25.47 -5.40
CA GLY A 1 1.84 24.75 -4.24
C GLY A 1 1.48 23.30 -4.37
N SER A 2 2.49 22.44 -4.47
CA SER A 2 2.29 20.98 -4.53
C SER A 2 1.65 20.52 -3.22
N PRO A 3 0.56 19.75 -3.22
CA PRO A 3 -0.11 19.31 -2.00
C PRO A 3 0.60 18.16 -1.28
N ASN A 4 1.84 17.85 -1.63
CA ASN A 4 2.63 16.77 -1.08
C ASN A 4 4.00 17.22 -0.58
N ALA A 5 4.06 18.34 0.18
CA ALA A 5 5.16 18.54 1.10
C ALA A 5 4.94 17.64 2.33
N GLY A 6 4.91 16.33 2.10
CA GLY A 6 4.98 15.33 3.17
C GLY A 6 6.37 15.46 3.81
N ASN A 7 6.45 15.48 5.13
CA ASN A 7 7.69 15.39 5.86
C ASN A 7 8.36 14.06 5.47
N HIS A 8 9.26 14.11 4.51
CA HIS A 8 10.07 12.96 4.14
C HIS A 8 11.01 12.62 5.29
N PHE A 9 11.24 11.35 5.51
CA PHE A 9 12.08 10.86 6.61
C PHE A 9 13.51 11.37 6.49
N ASP A 10 14.04 11.46 5.26
CA ASP A 10 15.35 11.98 4.90
C ASP A 10 15.53 13.48 5.19
N GLU A 11 14.46 14.28 5.22
CA GLU A 11 14.49 15.70 5.59
C GLU A 11 14.26 15.91 7.08
N THR A 12 13.36 15.13 7.67
CA THR A 12 12.92 15.29 9.06
C THR A 12 14.02 14.92 10.05
N VAL A 13 14.69 13.79 9.87
CA VAL A 13 15.72 13.30 10.79
C VAL A 13 16.92 14.22 10.86
N PRO A 14 17.55 14.67 9.74
CA PRO A 14 18.62 15.65 9.79
C PRO A 14 18.22 16.96 10.46
N SER A 15 16.99 17.45 10.24
CA SER A 15 16.48 18.67 10.88
C SER A 15 16.40 18.52 12.40
N LEU A 16 15.91 17.39 12.90
CA LEU A 16 15.84 17.09 14.33
C LEU A 16 17.24 16.97 14.94
N VAL A 17 18.18 16.36 14.22
CA VAL A 17 19.58 16.24 14.64
C VAL A 17 20.24 17.61 14.74
N ALA A 18 20.02 18.50 13.76
CA ALA A 18 20.52 19.87 13.78
C ALA A 18 19.96 20.68 14.98
N SER A 19 18.80 20.31 15.50
CA SER A 19 18.21 20.89 16.71
C SER A 19 18.81 20.37 18.02
N GLY A 20 19.86 19.53 17.97
CA GLY A 20 20.60 19.04 19.14
C GLY A 20 19.96 17.84 19.86
N ILE A 21 18.93 17.21 19.29
CA ILE A 21 18.19 16.08 19.88
C ILE A 21 18.53 14.72 19.24
N ALA A 22 19.70 14.62 18.62
CA ALA A 22 20.14 13.39 17.93
C ALA A 22 20.06 12.10 18.77
N PRO A 23 20.49 12.07 20.06
CA PRO A 23 20.42 10.85 20.86
C PRO A 23 18.98 10.40 21.13
N GLU A 24 18.06 11.35 21.33
CA GLU A 24 16.65 11.08 21.55
C GLU A 24 15.99 10.55 20.28
N VAL A 25 16.28 11.15 19.12
CA VAL A 25 15.79 10.68 17.81
C VAL A 25 16.24 9.25 17.56
N ALA A 26 17.51 8.96 17.76
CA ALA A 26 18.05 7.61 17.61
C ALA A 26 17.31 6.58 18.48
N ARG A 27 17.07 6.91 19.75
CA ARG A 27 16.32 6.03 20.67
C ARG A 27 14.86 5.84 20.24
N LEU A 28 14.20 6.90 19.78
CA LEU A 28 12.81 6.85 19.32
C LEU A 28 12.70 5.99 18.08
N VAL A 29 13.54 6.22 17.07
CA VAL A 29 13.52 5.45 15.82
C VAL A 29 13.86 3.98 16.07
N ALA A 30 14.84 3.67 16.93
CA ALA A 30 15.17 2.30 17.30
C ALA A 30 14.02 1.56 18.01
N ARG A 31 13.03 2.28 18.54
CA ARG A 31 11.86 1.72 19.24
C ARG A 31 10.55 1.94 18.49
N ALA A 32 10.54 2.81 17.48
CA ALA A 32 9.35 3.10 16.72
C ALA A 32 8.77 1.84 16.08
N GLU A 33 7.48 1.67 16.19
CA GLU A 33 6.70 0.68 15.46
C GLU A 33 5.49 1.38 14.87
N VAL A 34 5.37 1.30 13.57
CA VAL A 34 4.18 1.77 12.85
C VAL A 34 3.35 0.55 12.50
N ARG A 35 2.08 0.58 12.85
CA ARG A 35 1.16 -0.53 12.58
C ARG A 35 -0.05 -0.03 11.78
N PRO A 36 0.04 -0.01 10.44
CA PRO A 36 -1.12 0.18 9.61
C PRO A 36 -2.14 -0.94 9.87
N VAL A 37 -3.39 -0.56 10.13
CA VAL A 37 -4.48 -1.51 10.38
C VAL A 37 -5.45 -1.42 9.21
N PHE A 38 -5.59 -2.51 8.48
CA PHE A 38 -6.50 -2.61 7.36
C PHE A 38 -7.91 -2.88 7.86
N THR A 39 -8.85 -2.12 7.33
CA THR A 39 -10.28 -2.31 7.58
C THR A 39 -10.96 -2.75 6.28
N ALA A 40 -11.86 -3.70 6.36
CA ALA A 40 -12.71 -4.02 5.23
C ALA A 40 -13.81 -2.94 5.13
N HIS A 41 -13.96 -2.37 3.94
CA HIS A 41 -15.12 -1.58 3.61
C HIS A 41 -16.15 -2.48 2.90
N PRO A 42 -17.32 -2.74 3.49
CA PRO A 42 -18.34 -3.58 2.88
C PRO A 42 -18.91 -3.01 1.58
N THR A 43 -18.52 -1.78 1.22
CA THR A 43 -18.88 -1.10 -0.03
C THR A 43 -17.98 -1.45 -1.21
N GLU A 44 -16.86 -2.15 -1.02
CA GLU A 44 -16.03 -2.64 -2.13
C GLU A 44 -16.67 -3.88 -2.79
N ALA A 45 -17.80 -3.64 -3.45
CA ALA A 45 -18.44 -4.65 -4.27
C ALA A 45 -17.70 -4.89 -5.60
N SER A 46 -16.70 -4.08 -5.91
CA SER A 46 -15.95 -4.17 -7.18
C SER A 46 -15.15 -5.46 -7.26
N ARG A 47 -15.22 -6.11 -8.42
CA ARG A 47 -14.44 -7.33 -8.65
C ARG A 47 -12.96 -6.97 -8.72
N ARG A 48 -12.13 -7.77 -8.06
CA ARG A 48 -10.67 -7.66 -8.11
C ARG A 48 -10.12 -7.53 -9.53
N ALA A 49 -10.69 -8.29 -10.46
CA ALA A 49 -10.32 -8.23 -11.87
C ALA A 49 -10.51 -6.83 -12.50
N ILE A 50 -11.47 -6.03 -12.02
CA ILE A 50 -11.66 -4.65 -12.45
C ILE A 50 -10.56 -3.76 -11.84
N LEU A 51 -10.29 -3.90 -10.54
CA LEU A 51 -9.26 -3.12 -9.85
C LEU A 51 -7.87 -3.35 -10.45
N ASP A 52 -7.51 -4.59 -10.77
CA ASP A 52 -6.24 -4.94 -11.42
C ASP A 52 -6.14 -4.30 -12.83
N LYS A 53 -7.24 -4.29 -13.59
CA LYS A 53 -7.30 -3.65 -14.90
C LYS A 53 -7.17 -2.12 -14.78
N LEU A 54 -7.84 -1.50 -13.82
CA LEU A 54 -7.73 -0.05 -13.56
C LEU A 54 -6.32 0.33 -13.13
N ALA A 55 -5.67 -0.46 -12.29
CA ALA A 55 -4.27 -0.26 -11.91
C ALA A 55 -3.36 -0.32 -13.15
N THR A 56 -3.58 -1.29 -14.06
CA THR A 56 -2.83 -1.41 -15.30
C THR A 56 -3.04 -0.19 -16.20
N VAL A 57 -4.28 0.30 -16.34
CA VAL A 57 -4.58 1.54 -17.10
C VAL A 57 -3.85 2.73 -16.50
N SER A 58 -3.86 2.88 -15.18
CA SER A 58 -3.14 3.96 -14.49
C SER A 58 -1.64 3.93 -14.81
N GLN A 59 -1.00 2.76 -14.74
CA GLN A 59 0.42 2.60 -15.10
C GLN A 59 0.69 2.96 -16.56
N LEU A 60 -0.17 2.53 -17.49
CA LEU A 60 -0.04 2.86 -18.92
C LEU A 60 -0.21 4.36 -19.18
N LEU A 61 -1.09 5.04 -18.46
CA LEU A 61 -1.25 6.50 -18.55
C LEU A 61 0.00 7.24 -18.06
N VAL A 62 0.61 6.80 -16.98
CA VAL A 62 1.91 7.32 -16.52
C VAL A 62 2.96 7.12 -17.59
N GLN A 63 3.09 5.90 -18.12
CA GLN A 63 4.01 5.62 -19.21
C GLN A 63 3.76 6.47 -20.46
N ARG A 64 2.51 6.72 -20.81
CA ARG A 64 2.12 7.56 -21.95
C ARG A 64 2.58 9.02 -21.78
N SER A 65 2.62 9.52 -20.56
CA SER A 65 3.03 10.91 -20.26
C SER A 65 4.54 11.15 -20.31
N GLU A 66 5.35 10.11 -20.41
CA GLU A 66 6.80 10.24 -20.49
C GLU A 66 7.25 10.91 -21.82
N GLN A 67 8.01 11.99 -21.71
CA GLN A 67 8.37 12.86 -22.85
C GLN A 67 9.28 12.21 -23.92
N ARG A 68 9.91 11.07 -23.64
CA ARG A 68 10.89 10.41 -24.53
C ARG A 68 10.32 9.28 -25.38
N ARG A 69 9.01 9.15 -25.52
CA ARG A 69 8.39 8.06 -26.26
C ARG A 69 8.16 8.43 -27.73
N THR A 70 8.37 7.45 -28.61
CA THR A 70 8.08 7.60 -30.03
C THR A 70 6.57 7.61 -30.30
N PRO A 71 6.11 8.20 -31.42
CA PRO A 71 4.70 8.11 -31.82
C PRO A 71 4.21 6.67 -31.99
N ALA A 72 5.09 5.73 -32.31
CA ALA A 72 4.75 4.31 -32.42
C ALA A 72 4.49 3.69 -31.04
N ASP A 73 5.30 4.05 -30.04
CA ASP A 73 5.10 3.59 -28.66
C ASP A 73 3.82 4.15 -28.08
N GLN A 74 3.53 5.43 -28.32
CA GLN A 74 2.28 6.05 -27.87
C GLN A 74 1.05 5.31 -28.44
N ARG A 75 1.03 5.04 -29.76
CA ARG A 75 -0.06 4.26 -30.38
C ARG A 75 -0.20 2.86 -29.80
N ARG A 76 0.90 2.21 -29.42
CA ARG A 76 0.86 0.89 -28.79
C ARG A 76 0.23 0.96 -27.39
N ILE A 77 0.59 1.98 -26.60
CA ILE A 77 0.03 2.22 -25.28
C ILE A 77 -1.46 2.54 -25.41
N ASP A 78 -1.85 3.44 -26.30
CA ASP A 78 -3.24 3.82 -26.51
C ASP A 78 -4.10 2.59 -26.86
N ARG A 79 -3.66 1.76 -27.80
CA ARG A 79 -4.35 0.51 -28.14
C ARG A 79 -4.49 -0.42 -26.94
N ARG A 80 -3.45 -0.53 -26.12
CA ARG A 80 -3.49 -1.39 -24.93
C ARG A 80 -4.47 -0.87 -23.89
N ILE A 81 -4.58 0.44 -23.73
CA ILE A 81 -5.58 1.07 -22.86
C ILE A 81 -6.98 0.78 -23.39
N GLU A 82 -7.23 0.95 -24.69
CA GLU A 82 -8.53 0.65 -25.33
C GLU A 82 -8.95 -0.81 -25.09
N GLU A 83 -8.04 -1.78 -25.33
CA GLU A 83 -8.30 -3.21 -25.08
C GLU A 83 -8.71 -3.50 -23.64
N ILE A 84 -8.05 -2.83 -22.68
CA ILE A 84 -8.35 -3.02 -21.24
C ILE A 84 -9.68 -2.37 -20.88
N ILE A 85 -9.99 -1.19 -21.42
CA ILE A 85 -11.27 -0.51 -21.21
C ILE A 85 -12.41 -1.37 -21.76
N ASP A 86 -12.27 -1.91 -22.97
CA ASP A 86 -13.26 -2.81 -23.56
C ASP A 86 -13.47 -4.06 -22.68
N ALA A 87 -12.39 -4.62 -22.15
CA ALA A 87 -12.48 -5.75 -21.22
C ALA A 87 -13.14 -5.38 -19.88
N ILE A 88 -12.99 -4.15 -19.39
CA ILE A 88 -13.72 -3.64 -18.22
C ILE A 88 -15.20 -3.54 -18.54
N CYS A 89 -15.58 -2.91 -19.67
CA CYS A 89 -16.97 -2.75 -20.08
C CYS A 89 -17.70 -4.09 -20.28
N GLN A 90 -16.98 -5.14 -20.66
CA GLN A 90 -17.52 -6.50 -20.82
C GLN A 90 -17.53 -7.32 -19.51
N THR A 91 -16.92 -6.79 -18.46
CA THR A 91 -16.86 -7.47 -17.15
C THR A 91 -17.96 -6.89 -16.26
N ASP A 92 -18.77 -7.75 -15.67
CA ASP A 92 -19.75 -7.33 -14.67
C ASP A 92 -19.04 -6.71 -13.47
N GLU A 93 -19.24 -5.41 -13.24
CA GLU A 93 -18.53 -4.60 -12.27
C GLU A 93 -18.86 -5.00 -10.83
N LEU A 94 -20.12 -5.36 -10.60
CA LEU A 94 -20.61 -5.66 -9.27
C LEU A 94 -20.64 -7.17 -9.01
N ARG A 95 -20.29 -7.57 -7.80
CA ARG A 95 -20.60 -8.91 -7.30
C ARG A 95 -22.09 -8.98 -6.98
N HIS A 96 -22.80 -9.95 -7.53
CA HIS A 96 -24.21 -10.21 -7.19
C HIS A 96 -24.37 -10.81 -5.80
N THR A 97 -23.29 -11.37 -5.24
CA THR A 97 -23.25 -11.91 -3.88
C THR A 97 -22.40 -11.00 -3.00
N ARG A 98 -22.90 -10.69 -1.81
CA ARG A 98 -22.15 -9.95 -0.80
C ARG A 98 -20.89 -10.74 -0.43
N PRO A 99 -19.70 -10.08 -0.38
CA PRO A 99 -18.47 -10.75 0.06
C PRO A 99 -18.61 -11.31 1.47
N GLU A 100 -18.08 -12.49 1.68
CA GLU A 100 -17.95 -13.07 3.02
C GLU A 100 -16.68 -12.54 3.70
N PRO A 101 -16.60 -12.57 5.05
CA PRO A 101 -15.40 -12.12 5.78
C PRO A 101 -14.10 -12.78 5.30
N MET A 102 -14.16 -14.04 4.88
CA MET A 102 -13.02 -14.75 4.32
C MET A 102 -12.56 -14.21 2.96
N ASP A 103 -13.49 -13.73 2.13
CA ASP A 103 -13.13 -13.08 0.85
C ASP A 103 -12.47 -11.74 1.06
N GLU A 104 -12.95 -11.00 2.07
CA GLU A 104 -12.35 -9.73 2.49
C GLU A 104 -10.94 -9.94 3.04
N ALA A 105 -10.75 -10.94 3.89
CA ALA A 105 -9.43 -11.31 4.43
C ALA A 105 -8.44 -11.66 3.32
N ARG A 106 -8.84 -12.50 2.36
CA ARG A 106 -8.01 -12.86 1.21
C ARG A 106 -7.63 -11.65 0.36
N SER A 107 -8.56 -10.71 0.20
CA SER A 107 -8.29 -9.47 -0.54
C SER A 107 -7.25 -8.61 0.17
N ILE A 108 -7.39 -8.41 1.48
CA ILE A 108 -6.41 -7.65 2.27
C ILE A 108 -5.05 -8.32 2.27
N LEU A 109 -4.96 -9.63 2.47
CA LEU A 109 -3.70 -10.37 2.42
C LEU A 109 -2.98 -10.21 1.07
N TYR A 110 -3.73 -10.14 -0.01
CA TYR A 110 -3.15 -9.88 -1.33
C TYR A 110 -2.53 -8.49 -1.41
N TYR A 111 -3.23 -7.44 -0.98
CA TYR A 111 -2.71 -6.06 -0.99
C TYR A 111 -1.52 -5.90 -0.05
N ILE A 112 -1.59 -6.48 1.15
CA ILE A 112 -0.44 -6.52 2.07
C ILE A 112 0.75 -7.19 1.40
N GLY A 113 0.53 -8.33 0.75
CA GLY A 113 1.59 -9.08 0.06
C GLY A 113 2.25 -8.27 -1.06
N LEU A 114 1.50 -7.48 -1.83
CA LEU A 114 2.05 -6.56 -2.82
C LEU A 114 2.85 -5.43 -2.14
N THR A 115 2.27 -4.76 -1.14
CA THR A 115 2.90 -3.65 -0.42
C THR A 115 4.19 -4.10 0.27
N VAL A 116 4.16 -5.25 0.94
CA VAL A 116 5.36 -5.81 1.62
C VAL A 116 6.47 -6.09 0.61
N ARG A 117 6.12 -6.58 -0.57
CA ARG A 117 7.10 -6.95 -1.58
C ARG A 117 7.72 -5.77 -2.30
N GLU A 118 6.95 -4.71 -2.54
CA GLU A 118 7.34 -3.58 -3.38
C GLU A 118 7.78 -2.37 -2.55
N ALA A 119 7.00 -1.95 -1.57
CA ALA A 119 7.21 -0.69 -0.87
C ALA A 119 8.04 -0.81 0.43
N ILE A 120 7.98 -1.96 1.11
CA ILE A 120 8.68 -2.10 2.39
C ILE A 120 10.20 -2.16 2.25
N PRO A 121 10.79 -2.86 1.27
CA PRO A 121 12.23 -2.83 1.06
C PRO A 121 12.76 -1.42 0.84
N ASP A 122 12.13 -0.66 -0.07
CA ASP A 122 12.55 0.72 -0.40
C ASP A 122 12.49 1.62 0.83
N LEU A 123 11.38 1.56 1.59
CA LEU A 123 11.22 2.33 2.81
C LEU A 123 12.27 1.93 3.88
N PHE A 124 12.59 0.66 3.99
CA PHE A 124 13.59 0.17 4.94
C PHE A 124 14.99 0.65 4.59
N ASP A 125 15.34 0.61 3.31
CA ASP A 125 16.61 1.10 2.79
C ASP A 125 16.75 2.61 3.00
N GLU A 126 15.70 3.40 2.76
CA GLU A 126 15.67 4.85 3.02
C GLU A 126 15.84 5.15 4.51
N MET A 127 15.12 4.44 5.38
CA MET A 127 15.26 4.59 6.83
C MET A 127 16.68 4.26 7.29
N GLN A 128 17.27 3.20 6.78
CA GLN A 128 18.61 2.78 7.15
C GLN A 128 19.68 3.77 6.67
N ALA A 129 19.56 4.26 5.44
CA ALA A 129 20.45 5.29 4.89
C ALA A 129 20.40 6.58 5.71
N THR A 130 19.19 7.04 6.07
CA THR A 130 19.01 8.26 6.88
C THR A 130 19.58 8.10 8.29
N LEU A 131 19.38 6.95 8.92
CA LEU A 131 19.97 6.67 10.25
C LEU A 131 21.48 6.54 10.19
N ALA A 132 22.04 5.93 9.16
CA ALA A 132 23.48 5.83 8.96
C ALA A 132 24.14 7.20 8.85
N ALA A 133 23.50 8.18 8.21
CA ALA A 133 23.97 9.54 8.10
C ALA A 133 24.16 10.26 9.46
N ILE A 134 23.47 9.79 10.49
CA ILE A 134 23.59 10.28 11.87
C ILE A 134 24.30 9.29 12.80
N GLY A 135 25.00 8.29 12.24
CA GLY A 135 25.77 7.29 13.01
C GLY A 135 24.90 6.28 13.76
N GLN A 136 23.67 6.06 13.30
CA GLN A 136 22.73 5.12 13.89
C GLN A 136 22.32 4.00 12.91
N SER A 137 21.69 2.95 13.40
CA SER A 137 21.17 1.86 12.58
C SER A 137 19.90 1.27 13.18
N ILE A 138 19.09 0.64 12.34
CA ILE A 138 17.98 -0.19 12.81
C ILE A 138 18.58 -1.50 13.35
N PRO A 139 18.27 -1.91 14.60
CA PRO A 139 18.74 -3.20 15.11
C PRO A 139 18.22 -4.36 14.27
N GLU A 140 19.05 -5.36 13.97
CA GLU A 140 18.75 -6.51 13.09
C GLU A 140 17.46 -7.27 13.45
N HIS A 141 17.12 -7.30 14.74
CA HIS A 141 15.91 -8.01 15.24
C HIS A 141 14.65 -7.11 15.28
N ARG A 142 14.74 -5.87 14.84
CA ARG A 142 13.59 -4.93 14.86
C ARG A 142 12.89 -4.91 13.53
N VAL A 143 11.58 -5.02 13.61
CA VAL A 143 10.67 -4.82 12.49
C VAL A 143 9.87 -3.54 12.78
N PRO A 144 10.26 -2.39 12.19
CA PRO A 144 9.63 -1.10 12.51
C PRO A 144 8.20 -0.99 11.96
N ILE A 145 7.81 -1.88 11.06
CA ILE A 145 6.49 -1.87 10.44
C ILE A 145 5.84 -3.23 10.65
N ARG A 146 4.61 -3.22 11.15
CA ARG A 146 3.77 -4.40 11.31
C ARG A 146 2.39 -4.10 10.79
N PHE A 147 1.77 -5.06 10.15
CA PHE A 147 0.41 -4.93 9.67
C PHE A 147 -0.58 -5.55 10.64
N GLY A 148 -1.73 -4.92 10.77
CA GLY A 148 -2.89 -5.45 11.46
C GLY A 148 -4.11 -5.45 10.56
N SER A 149 -5.12 -6.21 10.92
CA SER A 149 -6.39 -6.25 10.22
C SER A 149 -7.54 -6.28 11.22
N TRP A 150 -8.63 -5.59 10.89
CA TRP A 150 -9.92 -5.67 11.58
C TRP A 150 -10.86 -6.70 10.94
N VAL A 151 -10.49 -7.25 9.79
CA VAL A 151 -11.32 -8.24 9.10
C VAL A 151 -11.46 -9.49 9.96
N GLY A 152 -12.68 -9.96 10.09
CA GLY A 152 -12.99 -11.09 10.96
C GLY A 152 -12.94 -10.80 12.46
N GLY A 153 -12.48 -9.61 12.87
CA GLY A 153 -12.40 -9.20 14.27
C GLY A 153 -13.54 -8.30 14.73
N ASP A 154 -14.11 -7.52 13.80
CA ASP A 154 -15.21 -6.61 14.09
C ASP A 154 -16.55 -7.35 14.03
N ARG A 155 -17.15 -7.52 15.20
CA ARG A 155 -18.43 -8.22 15.38
C ARG A 155 -19.62 -7.27 15.52
N ASP A 156 -19.39 -5.94 15.47
CA ASP A 156 -20.41 -4.95 15.71
C ASP A 156 -21.45 -4.95 14.60
N GLY A 157 -22.56 -5.62 14.86
CA GLY A 157 -23.70 -5.72 13.95
C GLY A 157 -23.51 -6.62 12.72
N ASN A 158 -22.40 -7.35 12.58
CA ASN A 158 -22.18 -8.27 11.48
C ASN A 158 -22.45 -9.73 11.89
N PRO A 159 -23.62 -10.32 11.51
CA PRO A 159 -23.97 -11.69 11.90
C PRO A 159 -23.07 -12.76 11.26
N ASN A 160 -22.26 -12.41 10.26
CA ASN A 160 -21.37 -13.34 9.56
C ASN A 160 -19.99 -13.45 10.23
N VAL A 161 -19.70 -12.59 11.23
CA VAL A 161 -18.46 -12.65 11.99
C VAL A 161 -18.66 -13.43 13.28
N LEU A 162 -18.50 -14.74 13.18
CA LEU A 162 -18.56 -15.67 14.31
C LEU A 162 -17.18 -15.79 14.97
N PRO A 163 -17.08 -16.32 16.22
CA PRO A 163 -15.78 -16.62 16.84
C PRO A 163 -14.90 -17.51 15.95
N THR A 164 -15.47 -18.50 15.29
CA THR A 164 -14.78 -19.37 14.34
C THR A 164 -14.22 -18.61 13.14
N THR A 165 -14.95 -17.63 12.61
CA THR A 165 -14.47 -16.76 11.53
C THR A 165 -13.24 -15.95 11.95
N THR A 166 -13.22 -15.48 13.20
CA THR A 166 -12.08 -14.74 13.75
C THR A 166 -10.83 -15.63 13.87
N ASP A 167 -11.01 -16.91 14.18
CA ASP A 167 -9.91 -17.87 14.32
C ASP A 167 -9.37 -18.33 12.96
N GLU A 168 -10.19 -18.25 11.90
CA GLU A 168 -9.83 -18.65 10.53
C GLU A 168 -9.17 -17.55 9.70
N VAL A 169 -9.37 -16.28 10.06
CA VAL A 169 -8.81 -15.10 9.41
C VAL A 169 -7.44 -14.72 9.98
#